data_200a0a60913113cfc23d30da04976a85
#
_entry.id   200a0a60913113cfc23d30da04976a85
#
_cell.length_a   1.000
_cell.length_b   1.000
_cell.length_c   1.000
_cell.angle_alpha   90.00
_cell.angle_beta   90.00
_cell.angle_gamma   90.00
#
_symmetry.space_group_name_H-M   'P 1'
#
loop_
_entity.id
_entity.type
_entity.pdbx_description
1 polymer ?
#
loop_
_entity_poly.entity_id
_entity_poly.type
_entity_poly.pdbx_seq_one_letter_code
_entity_poly.pdbx_strand_id
1 'polypeptide(L)'
;MAVAEPLSCRRLNFWDFGQGMHRRLVTAAVCFMALMAGVTGARAQVGFDRPGGDYSSAPVRSGDPAACAARCDRDNRCRAWSFSYPRTVARDALCRLKNKVTAAKEDSCCVSGIRGAALLVPKMESREFSIDRAGGDYRAFDIAPDTTGASCAEACQADPRCRAFTYIRPGYGGASARCHLKDRITRPRRKPCCISGVLR
;
A
#
# COMPACT_ATOMS: atom_id res chain seq x y z
N MET A 1 8.66 14.45 30.81
CA MET A 1 7.19 14.28 30.85
C MET A 1 6.60 15.66 30.83
N ALA A 2 6.16 16.11 29.67
CA ALA A 2 5.41 17.37 29.52
C ALA A 2 4.08 17.02 28.85
N VAL A 3 3.02 17.14 29.62
CA VAL A 3 1.64 16.93 29.17
C VAL A 3 1.21 18.22 28.45
N ALA A 4 0.89 18.13 27.18
CA ALA A 4 0.33 19.24 26.41
C ALA A 4 -1.14 19.41 26.80
N GLU A 5 -1.47 20.52 27.43
CA GLU A 5 -2.85 20.94 27.72
C GLU A 5 -3.61 21.33 26.44
N PRO A 6 -4.90 21.03 26.33
CA PRO A 6 -5.70 21.44 25.18
C PRO A 6 -6.01 22.95 25.28
N LEU A 7 -5.74 23.66 24.20
CA LEU A 7 -6.09 25.07 24.02
C LEU A 7 -7.61 25.25 24.12
N SER A 8 -8.03 25.77 25.28
CA SER A 8 -9.39 26.17 25.55
C SER A 8 -9.76 27.39 24.73
N CYS A 9 -10.72 27.27 23.85
CA CYS A 9 -11.35 28.40 23.18
C CYS A 9 -12.22 29.18 24.17
N ARG A 10 -11.68 30.23 24.78
CA ARG A 10 -12.46 31.14 25.64
C ARG A 10 -13.50 31.88 24.80
N ARG A 11 -14.76 31.85 25.26
CA ARG A 11 -15.85 32.70 24.77
C ARG A 11 -15.46 34.17 24.87
N LEU A 12 -15.43 34.85 23.74
CA LEU A 12 -15.27 36.31 23.70
C LEU A 12 -16.63 36.97 24.03
N ASN A 13 -16.67 37.76 25.11
CA ASN A 13 -17.82 38.56 25.50
C ASN A 13 -18.08 39.68 24.49
N PHE A 14 -19.36 39.95 24.26
CA PHE A 14 -19.95 40.77 23.18
C PHE A 14 -19.83 42.30 23.40
N TRP A 15 -18.88 42.80 24.19
CA TRP A 15 -18.72 44.23 24.45
C TRP A 15 -17.28 44.67 24.23
N ASP A 16 -16.89 44.83 22.95
CA ASP A 16 -15.79 45.70 22.59
C ASP A 16 -15.98 46.17 21.13
N PHE A 17 -16.80 47.21 21.01
CA PHE A 17 -17.00 47.91 19.74
C PHE A 17 -15.96 49.02 19.65
N GLY A 18 -14.98 48.86 18.80
CA GLY A 18 -14.12 49.94 18.35
C GLY A 18 -12.64 49.56 18.33
N GLN A 19 -12.20 49.22 17.21
CA GLN A 19 -10.86 49.21 16.61
C GLN A 19 -10.46 47.85 16.05
N GLY A 20 -10.40 47.75 14.74
CA GLY A 20 -9.57 46.78 14.07
C GLY A 20 -10.25 45.69 13.25
N MET A 21 -10.99 46.10 12.21
CA MET A 21 -11.52 45.15 11.20
C MET A 21 -10.42 44.26 10.58
N HIS A 22 -9.17 44.75 10.49
CA HIS A 22 -8.03 43.99 10.02
C HIS A 22 -7.57 42.86 10.98
N ARG A 23 -7.70 43.05 12.30
CA ARG A 23 -7.28 42.01 13.26
C ARG A 23 -8.25 40.81 13.29
N ARG A 24 -9.54 41.04 13.02
CA ARG A 24 -10.55 39.97 13.02
C ARG A 24 -10.48 39.08 11.79
N LEU A 25 -10.07 39.64 10.64
CA LEU A 25 -9.87 38.87 9.39
C LEU A 25 -8.65 37.95 9.48
N VAL A 26 -7.57 38.39 10.14
CA VAL A 26 -6.37 37.57 10.31
C VAL A 26 -6.62 36.40 11.28
N THR A 27 -7.37 36.64 12.38
CA THR A 27 -7.67 35.58 13.37
C THR A 27 -8.65 34.53 12.79
N ALA A 28 -9.63 34.94 12.00
CA ALA A 28 -10.55 34.03 11.34
C ALA A 28 -9.85 33.20 10.26
N ALA A 29 -8.91 33.78 9.50
CA ALA A 29 -8.13 33.08 8.49
C ALA A 29 -7.17 32.05 9.12
N VAL A 30 -6.55 32.34 10.26
CA VAL A 30 -5.67 31.42 10.98
C VAL A 30 -6.46 30.24 11.58
N CYS A 31 -7.66 30.47 12.14
CA CYS A 31 -8.52 29.37 12.59
C CYS A 31 -9.03 28.50 11.44
N PHE A 32 -9.31 29.08 10.26
CA PHE A 32 -9.77 28.31 9.10
C PHE A 32 -8.65 27.47 8.49
N MET A 33 -7.41 27.96 8.50
CA MET A 33 -6.24 27.17 8.05
C MET A 33 -5.88 26.02 9.01
N ALA A 34 -6.15 26.17 10.31
CA ALA A 34 -5.91 25.09 11.28
C ALA A 34 -6.91 23.92 11.16
N LEU A 35 -8.11 24.13 10.59
CA LEU A 35 -9.12 23.09 10.37
C LEU A 35 -8.85 22.26 9.09
N MET A 36 -7.93 22.70 8.24
CA MET A 36 -7.49 21.95 7.05
C MET A 36 -6.28 21.05 7.33
N ALA A 37 -5.91 20.83 8.60
CA ALA A 37 -5.00 19.76 8.99
C ALA A 37 -5.67 18.44 8.62
N GLY A 38 -5.39 17.96 7.40
CA GLY A 38 -6.03 16.84 6.76
C GLY A 38 -6.07 15.63 7.68
N VAL A 39 -7.22 15.01 7.79
CA VAL A 39 -7.38 13.66 8.34
C VAL A 39 -6.53 12.75 7.44
N THR A 40 -5.26 12.56 7.81
CA THR A 40 -4.41 11.55 7.19
C THR A 40 -4.93 10.21 7.65
N GLY A 41 -5.94 9.70 6.94
CA GLY A 41 -6.47 8.36 7.18
C GLY A 41 -5.32 7.36 7.18
N ALA A 42 -5.35 6.43 8.13
CA ALA A 42 -4.36 5.38 8.19
C ALA A 42 -4.34 4.60 6.86
N ARG A 43 -3.16 4.39 6.31
CA ARG A 43 -2.97 3.70 5.03
C ARG A 43 -2.28 2.36 5.26
N ALA A 44 -2.64 1.37 4.49
CA ALA A 44 -1.89 0.12 4.41
C ALA A 44 -0.55 0.36 3.71
N GLN A 45 0.47 -0.34 4.16
CA GLN A 45 1.85 -0.18 3.70
C GLN A 45 2.27 -1.42 2.90
N VAL A 46 2.60 -1.22 1.63
CA VAL A 46 3.21 -2.23 0.76
C VAL A 46 4.70 -2.32 1.08
N GLY A 47 5.24 -3.54 1.17
CA GLY A 47 6.64 -3.77 1.55
C GLY A 47 6.91 -3.70 3.05
N PHE A 48 5.85 -3.85 3.87
CA PHE A 48 5.97 -3.84 5.32
C PHE A 48 5.18 -5.00 5.95
N ASP A 49 5.75 -5.62 6.97
CA ASP A 49 5.07 -6.51 7.91
C ASP A 49 4.84 -5.78 9.25
N ARG A 50 3.92 -6.33 10.07
CA ARG A 50 3.69 -5.95 11.48
C ARG A 50 3.88 -7.18 12.34
N PRO A 51 5.11 -7.50 12.79
CA PRO A 51 5.38 -8.71 13.56
C PRO A 51 4.64 -8.74 14.90
N GLY A 52 4.12 -9.92 15.26
CA GLY A 52 3.48 -10.18 16.56
C GLY A 52 2.01 -9.79 16.64
N GLY A 53 1.37 -10.24 17.72
CA GLY A 53 -0.07 -10.03 17.96
C GLY A 53 -0.99 -10.89 17.12
N ASP A 54 -0.48 -11.90 16.44
CA ASP A 54 -1.27 -12.80 15.59
C ASP A 54 -2.20 -13.67 16.45
N TYR A 55 -3.50 -13.66 16.12
CA TYR A 55 -4.48 -14.55 16.76
C TYR A 55 -5.23 -15.42 15.74
N SER A 56 -5.12 -15.09 14.46
CA SER A 56 -5.73 -15.84 13.36
C SER A 56 -4.85 -15.78 12.13
N SER A 57 -4.80 -16.89 11.41
CA SER A 57 -4.07 -17.00 10.14
C SER A 57 -4.88 -17.82 9.16
N ALA A 58 -5.05 -17.34 7.95
CA ALA A 58 -5.84 -18.01 6.92
C ALA A 58 -5.29 -17.76 5.51
N PRO A 59 -5.40 -18.74 4.60
CA PRO A 59 -4.98 -18.59 3.23
C PRO A 59 -5.83 -17.55 2.47
N VAL A 60 -5.20 -16.89 1.50
CA VAL A 60 -5.83 -15.96 0.57
C VAL A 60 -5.56 -16.42 -0.86
N ARG A 61 -6.43 -17.27 -1.39
CA ARG A 61 -6.28 -17.86 -2.73
C ARG A 61 -6.25 -16.81 -3.85
N SER A 62 -6.94 -15.69 -3.68
CA SER A 62 -6.92 -14.60 -4.66
C SER A 62 -5.56 -13.91 -4.79
N GLY A 63 -4.69 -14.06 -3.78
CA GLY A 63 -3.44 -13.30 -3.71
C GLY A 63 -3.63 -11.79 -3.56
N ASP A 64 -4.81 -11.35 -3.14
CA ASP A 64 -5.17 -9.94 -3.02
C ASP A 64 -5.12 -9.49 -1.55
N PRO A 65 -4.23 -8.55 -1.19
CA PRO A 65 -4.16 -8.01 0.18
C PRO A 65 -5.47 -7.36 0.64
N ALA A 66 -6.31 -6.86 -0.28
CA ALA A 66 -7.62 -6.29 0.06
C ALA A 66 -8.54 -7.33 0.73
N ALA A 67 -8.42 -8.61 0.39
CA ALA A 67 -9.16 -9.67 1.05
C ALA A 67 -8.75 -9.84 2.52
N CYS A 68 -7.48 -9.60 2.85
CA CYS A 68 -6.98 -9.62 4.22
C CYS A 68 -7.46 -8.40 5.01
N ALA A 69 -7.37 -7.21 4.45
CA ALA A 69 -7.92 -5.99 5.03
C ALA A 69 -9.41 -6.13 5.35
N ALA A 70 -10.20 -6.59 4.39
CA ALA A 70 -11.64 -6.80 4.57
C ALA A 70 -11.98 -7.88 5.62
N ARG A 71 -11.13 -8.89 5.84
CA ARG A 71 -11.29 -9.83 6.96
C ARG A 71 -11.08 -9.13 8.31
N CYS A 72 -10.06 -8.28 8.41
CA CYS A 72 -9.77 -7.50 9.60
C CYS A 72 -10.93 -6.54 9.94
N ASP A 73 -11.48 -5.87 8.93
CA ASP A 73 -12.56 -4.90 9.13
C ASP A 73 -13.85 -5.55 9.66
N ARG A 74 -14.12 -6.81 9.29
CA ARG A 74 -15.27 -7.58 9.76
C ARG A 74 -15.08 -8.25 11.12
N ASP A 75 -13.85 -8.32 11.63
CA ASP A 75 -13.55 -8.98 12.93
C ASP A 75 -13.29 -7.92 14.01
N ASN A 76 -14.19 -7.83 15.00
CA ASN A 76 -14.10 -6.86 16.09
C ASN A 76 -12.84 -7.01 16.97
N ARG A 77 -12.19 -8.17 16.96
CA ARG A 77 -10.93 -8.43 17.67
C ARG A 77 -9.74 -7.89 16.90
N CYS A 78 -9.88 -7.71 15.58
CA CYS A 78 -8.78 -7.27 14.73
C CYS A 78 -8.44 -5.80 14.98
N ARG A 79 -7.15 -5.53 15.17
CA ARG A 79 -6.59 -4.17 15.28
C ARG A 79 -5.63 -3.85 14.14
N ALA A 80 -4.97 -4.89 13.62
CA ALA A 80 -4.05 -4.81 12.50
C ALA A 80 -4.02 -6.12 11.74
N TRP A 81 -3.46 -6.09 10.54
CA TRP A 81 -3.32 -7.27 9.70
C TRP A 81 -2.00 -7.24 8.94
N SER A 82 -1.52 -8.42 8.56
CA SER A 82 -0.42 -8.61 7.62
C SER A 82 -0.82 -9.65 6.57
N PHE A 83 -0.60 -9.31 5.33
CA PHE A 83 -0.72 -10.20 4.19
C PHE A 83 0.68 -10.54 3.69
N SER A 84 0.98 -11.82 3.55
CA SER A 84 2.25 -12.29 3.00
C SER A 84 2.03 -12.92 1.64
N TYR A 85 2.80 -12.48 0.65
CA TYR A 85 2.85 -13.20 -0.64
C TYR A 85 3.48 -14.57 -0.44
N PRO A 86 3.03 -15.61 -1.17
CA PRO A 86 3.66 -16.92 -1.08
C PRO A 86 5.10 -16.86 -1.59
N ARG A 87 5.97 -17.64 -0.97
CA ARG A 87 7.38 -17.75 -1.37
C ARG A 87 7.62 -18.86 -2.40
N THR A 88 6.61 -19.66 -2.71
CA THR A 88 6.67 -20.73 -3.69
C THR A 88 5.32 -20.87 -4.40
N VAL A 89 5.34 -21.43 -5.61
CA VAL A 89 4.12 -21.69 -6.40
C VAL A 89 3.13 -22.66 -5.74
N ALA A 90 3.62 -23.50 -4.82
CA ALA A 90 2.84 -24.52 -4.14
C ALA A 90 2.06 -23.98 -2.92
N ARG A 91 2.21 -22.71 -2.55
CA ARG A 91 1.57 -22.15 -1.36
C ARG A 91 0.64 -21.00 -1.72
N ASP A 92 -0.44 -20.88 -0.97
CA ASP A 92 -1.32 -19.71 -1.01
C ASP A 92 -0.65 -18.50 -0.29
N ALA A 93 -1.09 -17.31 -0.65
CA ALA A 93 -0.83 -16.12 0.15
C ALA A 93 -1.49 -16.28 1.53
N LEU A 94 -0.93 -15.65 2.55
CA LEU A 94 -1.36 -15.81 3.93
C LEU A 94 -1.82 -14.48 4.52
N CYS A 95 -3.00 -14.46 5.10
CA CYS A 95 -3.51 -13.34 5.89
C CYS A 95 -3.38 -13.66 7.38
N ARG A 96 -2.73 -12.76 8.13
CA ARG A 96 -2.64 -12.81 9.59
C ARG A 96 -3.41 -11.65 10.19
N LEU A 97 -4.37 -11.95 11.07
CA LEU A 97 -5.11 -10.96 11.84
C LEU A 97 -4.48 -10.80 13.22
N LYS A 98 -4.37 -9.57 13.69
CA LYS A 98 -3.64 -9.19 14.90
C LYS A 98 -4.56 -8.44 15.87
N ASN A 99 -4.47 -8.78 17.15
CA ASN A 99 -5.26 -8.16 18.23
C ASN A 99 -4.63 -6.87 18.79
N LYS A 100 -3.45 -6.51 18.31
CA LYS A 100 -2.76 -5.26 18.66
C LYS A 100 -2.08 -4.65 17.45
N VAL A 101 -1.86 -3.34 17.47
CA VAL A 101 -1.07 -2.64 16.47
C VAL A 101 0.39 -2.65 16.90
N THR A 102 1.24 -3.27 16.10
CA THR A 102 2.70 -3.28 16.28
C THR A 102 3.35 -2.34 15.26
N ALA A 103 4.61 -1.97 15.52
CA ALA A 103 5.39 -1.18 14.57
C ALA A 103 5.51 -1.91 13.22
N ALA A 104 5.39 -1.16 12.14
CA ALA A 104 5.66 -1.67 10.81
C ALA A 104 7.16 -1.87 10.64
N LYS A 105 7.56 -3.01 10.06
CA LYS A 105 8.94 -3.35 9.72
C LYS A 105 9.01 -3.61 8.23
N GLU A 106 10.03 -3.10 7.56
CA GLU A 106 10.25 -3.37 6.14
C GLU A 106 10.39 -4.87 5.89
N ASP A 107 9.60 -5.38 4.99
CA ASP A 107 9.65 -6.75 4.49
C ASP A 107 8.97 -6.84 3.12
N SER A 108 9.76 -7.12 2.10
CA SER A 108 9.30 -7.19 0.70
C SER A 108 8.27 -8.29 0.46
N CYS A 109 8.11 -9.24 1.38
CA CYS A 109 7.10 -10.30 1.29
C CYS A 109 5.67 -9.76 1.40
N CYS A 110 5.49 -8.55 1.97
CA CYS A 110 4.30 -8.33 2.75
C CYS A 110 3.59 -7.01 2.40
N VAL A 111 2.31 -6.98 2.74
CA VAL A 111 1.50 -5.78 2.83
C VAL A 111 0.83 -5.80 4.19
N SER A 112 0.89 -4.71 4.93
CA SER A 112 0.27 -4.64 6.25
C SER A 112 -0.51 -3.35 6.48
N GLY A 113 -1.45 -3.39 7.42
CA GLY A 113 -2.25 -2.23 7.78
C GLY A 113 -2.88 -2.37 9.15
N ILE A 114 -3.42 -1.26 9.64
CA ILE A 114 -4.32 -1.27 10.80
C ILE A 114 -5.76 -1.45 10.32
N ARG A 115 -6.68 -1.81 11.20
CA ARG A 115 -8.11 -1.91 10.90
C ARG A 115 -8.63 -0.59 10.34
N GLY A 116 -9.44 -0.64 9.28
CA GLY A 116 -9.98 0.54 8.60
C GLY A 116 -8.97 1.33 7.77
N ALA A 117 -7.72 0.88 7.70
CA ALA A 117 -6.74 1.52 6.84
C ALA A 117 -7.10 1.32 5.36
N ALA A 118 -7.21 2.43 4.63
CA ALA A 118 -7.39 2.36 3.19
C ALA A 118 -6.21 1.63 2.54
N LEU A 119 -6.49 0.55 1.83
CA LEU A 119 -5.50 -0.11 0.99
C LEU A 119 -5.34 0.72 -0.29
N LEU A 120 -4.50 1.71 -0.21
CA LEU A 120 -3.99 2.34 -1.42
C LEU A 120 -2.88 1.43 -1.95
N VAL A 121 -3.26 0.44 -2.75
CA VAL A 121 -2.32 -0.09 -3.74
C VAL A 121 -1.98 1.12 -4.61
N PRO A 122 -0.70 1.54 -4.69
CA PRO A 122 -0.35 2.67 -5.52
C PRO A 122 -0.91 2.40 -6.92
N LYS A 123 -1.89 3.18 -7.34
CA LYS A 123 -2.36 3.21 -8.71
C LYS A 123 -1.25 3.91 -9.49
N MET A 124 -0.12 3.26 -9.60
CA MET A 124 0.93 3.69 -10.51
C MET A 124 0.38 3.33 -11.88
N GLU A 125 0.15 4.34 -12.65
CA GLU A 125 -0.43 4.31 -13.99
C GLU A 125 0.17 3.19 -14.83
N SER A 126 -0.23 2.05 -14.86
CA SER A 126 0.20 0.86 -15.60
C SER A 126 0.63 -0.36 -14.80
N ARG A 127 0.69 -0.33 -13.45
CA ARG A 127 1.08 -1.52 -12.69
C ARG A 127 -0.11 -2.24 -12.07
N GLU A 128 -0.19 -3.54 -12.32
CA GLU A 128 -1.26 -4.44 -11.89
C GLU A 128 -0.68 -5.45 -10.90
N PHE A 129 -1.02 -5.28 -9.63
CA PHE A 129 -0.54 -6.16 -8.54
C PHE A 129 -1.30 -7.49 -8.53
N SER A 130 -0.58 -8.58 -8.21
CA SER A 130 -1.09 -9.96 -8.24
C SER A 130 -1.69 -10.34 -9.60
N ILE A 131 -1.12 -9.81 -10.66
CA ILE A 131 -1.47 -10.10 -12.04
C ILE A 131 -0.25 -10.58 -12.79
N ASP A 132 -0.41 -11.66 -13.55
CA ASP A 132 0.50 -12.11 -14.58
C ASP A 132 -0.12 -11.88 -15.96
N ARG A 133 0.69 -11.46 -16.92
CA ARG A 133 0.36 -11.37 -18.34
C ARG A 133 1.19 -12.39 -19.10
N ALA A 134 0.77 -13.65 -19.01
CA ALA A 134 1.53 -14.77 -19.58
C ALA A 134 1.68 -14.68 -21.10
N GLY A 135 2.88 -14.95 -21.60
CA GLY A 135 3.24 -14.96 -23.03
C GLY A 135 3.70 -13.61 -23.58
N GLY A 136 4.19 -13.63 -24.82
CA GLY A 136 4.78 -12.45 -25.45
C GLY A 136 6.18 -12.10 -24.96
N ASP A 137 6.82 -12.97 -24.18
CA ASP A 137 8.15 -12.74 -23.63
C ASP A 137 9.20 -12.79 -24.74
N TYR A 138 9.98 -11.73 -24.88
CA TYR A 138 11.14 -11.72 -25.78
C TYR A 138 12.47 -11.57 -25.02
N ARG A 139 12.40 -11.16 -23.75
CA ARG A 139 13.55 -11.02 -22.87
C ARG A 139 13.15 -11.32 -21.43
N ALA A 140 13.98 -12.08 -20.72
CA ALA A 140 13.83 -12.35 -19.30
C ALA A 140 15.20 -12.29 -18.63
N PHE A 141 15.27 -11.66 -17.45
CA PHE A 141 16.51 -11.48 -16.70
C PHE A 141 16.24 -11.32 -15.21
N ASP A 142 17.23 -11.64 -14.42
CA ASP A 142 17.19 -11.42 -12.97
C ASP A 142 17.35 -9.94 -12.66
N ILE A 143 16.65 -9.49 -11.64
CA ILE A 143 16.62 -8.09 -11.24
C ILE A 143 16.63 -7.99 -9.71
N ALA A 144 17.07 -6.87 -9.19
CA ALA A 144 17.02 -6.62 -7.74
C ALA A 144 15.57 -6.69 -7.23
N PRO A 145 15.33 -7.34 -6.08
CA PRO A 145 14.01 -7.38 -5.50
C PRO A 145 13.48 -5.97 -5.18
N ASP A 146 12.27 -5.69 -5.63
CA ASP A 146 11.51 -4.51 -5.22
C ASP A 146 10.05 -4.87 -4.91
N THR A 147 9.37 -4.05 -4.13
CA THR A 147 8.00 -4.33 -3.68
C THR A 147 6.94 -3.95 -4.69
N THR A 148 7.31 -3.15 -5.68
CA THR A 148 6.38 -2.48 -6.60
C THR A 148 6.55 -2.87 -8.07
N GLY A 149 7.61 -3.62 -8.42
CA GLY A 149 7.97 -3.95 -9.80
C GLY A 149 8.45 -2.72 -10.59
N ALA A 150 8.92 -1.67 -9.89
CA ALA A 150 9.36 -0.43 -10.52
C ALA A 150 10.55 -0.65 -11.45
N SER A 151 11.55 -1.39 -10.99
CA SER A 151 12.76 -1.69 -11.74
C SER A 151 12.46 -2.43 -13.07
N CYS A 152 11.47 -3.33 -13.07
CA CYS A 152 11.03 -4.02 -14.28
C CYS A 152 10.23 -3.09 -15.20
N ALA A 153 9.43 -2.19 -14.64
CA ALA A 153 8.72 -1.16 -15.41
C ALA A 153 9.69 -0.20 -16.11
N GLU A 154 10.72 0.26 -15.39
CA GLU A 154 11.78 1.12 -15.93
C GLU A 154 12.55 0.44 -17.06
N ALA A 155 12.91 -0.85 -16.88
CA ALA A 155 13.54 -1.63 -17.92
C ALA A 155 12.66 -1.78 -19.18
N CYS A 156 11.34 -1.89 -18.99
CA CYS A 156 10.40 -1.91 -20.11
C CYS A 156 10.28 -0.53 -20.79
N GLN A 157 10.27 0.54 -20.04
CA GLN A 157 10.22 1.91 -20.57
C GLN A 157 11.46 2.27 -21.38
N ALA A 158 12.61 1.75 -20.98
CA ALA A 158 13.89 1.97 -21.67
C ALA A 158 14.03 1.16 -22.97
N ASP A 159 13.17 0.17 -23.22
CA ASP A 159 13.23 -0.69 -24.39
C ASP A 159 12.07 -0.37 -25.36
N PRO A 160 12.32 0.20 -26.55
CA PRO A 160 11.29 0.59 -27.52
C PRO A 160 10.47 -0.58 -28.06
N ARG A 161 10.93 -1.80 -27.93
CA ARG A 161 10.20 -3.03 -28.29
C ARG A 161 9.19 -3.41 -27.22
N CYS A 162 9.39 -2.98 -25.95
CA CYS A 162 8.55 -3.41 -24.84
C CYS A 162 7.15 -2.79 -24.92
N ARG A 163 6.13 -3.62 -24.80
CA ARG A 163 4.71 -3.23 -24.73
C ARG A 163 4.06 -3.55 -23.40
N ALA A 164 4.60 -4.55 -22.71
CA ALA A 164 4.16 -4.97 -21.39
C ALA A 164 5.31 -5.66 -20.65
N PHE A 165 5.18 -5.76 -19.34
CA PHE A 165 6.14 -6.50 -18.52
C PHE A 165 5.42 -7.35 -17.46
N THR A 166 6.14 -8.34 -16.95
CA THR A 166 5.79 -9.06 -15.73
C THR A 166 7.02 -9.16 -14.85
N TYR A 167 6.94 -8.57 -13.66
CA TYR A 167 7.88 -8.76 -12.57
C TYR A 167 7.44 -9.97 -11.75
N ILE A 168 8.34 -10.93 -11.56
CA ILE A 168 8.12 -12.12 -10.73
C ILE A 168 8.91 -11.95 -9.44
N ARG A 169 8.20 -12.06 -8.31
CA ARG A 169 8.80 -11.96 -6.98
C ARG A 169 9.79 -13.08 -6.71
N PRO A 170 10.83 -12.85 -5.86
CA PRO A 170 11.74 -13.92 -5.44
C PRO A 170 10.99 -15.14 -4.91
N GLY A 171 11.54 -16.32 -5.16
CA GLY A 171 10.99 -17.60 -4.70
C GLY A 171 9.97 -18.25 -5.64
N TYR A 172 9.50 -17.55 -6.69
CA TYR A 172 8.55 -18.10 -7.67
C TYR A 172 9.21 -18.68 -8.93
N GLY A 173 10.21 -18.02 -9.45
CA GLY A 173 10.94 -18.47 -10.63
C GLY A 173 12.40 -18.77 -10.35
N GLY A 174 12.79 -18.78 -9.08
CA GLY A 174 14.16 -18.90 -8.59
C GLY A 174 14.35 -18.09 -7.31
N ALA A 175 15.56 -18.04 -6.80
CA ALA A 175 15.89 -17.26 -5.60
C ALA A 175 15.81 -15.74 -5.87
N SER A 176 16.14 -15.31 -7.08
CA SER A 176 16.11 -13.91 -7.51
C SER A 176 14.73 -13.47 -7.95
N ALA A 177 14.47 -12.17 -7.92
CA ALA A 177 13.36 -11.59 -8.66
C ALA A 177 13.67 -11.64 -10.16
N ARG A 178 12.63 -11.74 -10.98
CA ARG A 178 12.80 -11.89 -12.43
C ARG A 178 11.89 -10.94 -13.18
N CYS A 179 12.45 -10.25 -14.17
CA CYS A 179 11.72 -9.36 -15.07
C CYS A 179 11.54 -10.02 -16.43
N HIS A 180 10.31 -10.04 -16.94
CA HIS A 180 9.94 -10.48 -18.26
C HIS A 180 9.45 -9.29 -19.09
N LEU A 181 10.14 -8.93 -20.15
CA LEU A 181 9.72 -7.91 -21.12
C LEU A 181 8.96 -8.58 -22.26
N LYS A 182 7.86 -7.95 -22.69
CA LYS A 182 6.91 -8.51 -23.64
C LYS A 182 6.70 -7.54 -24.80
N ASP A 183 6.66 -8.10 -26.03
CA ASP A 183 6.44 -7.35 -27.28
C ASP A 183 4.95 -7.15 -27.61
N ARG A 184 4.06 -7.76 -26.85
CA ARG A 184 2.60 -7.63 -26.98
C ARG A 184 1.89 -7.64 -25.64
N ILE A 185 0.72 -7.01 -25.61
CA ILE A 185 -0.16 -6.98 -24.44
C ILE A 185 -1.04 -8.25 -24.47
N THR A 186 -0.85 -9.11 -23.46
CA THR A 186 -1.63 -10.34 -23.29
C THR A 186 -2.71 -10.16 -22.22
N ARG A 187 -3.65 -11.10 -22.13
CA ARG A 187 -4.75 -11.03 -21.13
C ARG A 187 -4.21 -11.16 -19.72
N PRO A 188 -4.67 -10.30 -18.78
CA PRO A 188 -4.29 -10.38 -17.38
C PRO A 188 -4.88 -11.64 -16.73
N ARG A 189 -4.10 -12.30 -15.88
CA ARG A 189 -4.52 -13.43 -15.05
C ARG A 189 -4.11 -13.18 -13.60
N ARG A 190 -4.99 -13.43 -12.64
CA ARG A 190 -4.62 -13.32 -11.22
C ARG A 190 -3.56 -14.34 -10.86
N LYS A 191 -2.45 -13.85 -10.33
CA LYS A 191 -1.32 -14.68 -9.90
C LYS A 191 -0.49 -13.94 -8.84
N PRO A 192 -0.44 -14.44 -7.60
CA PRO A 192 0.15 -13.72 -6.46
C PRO A 192 1.64 -13.42 -6.59
N CYS A 193 2.37 -14.20 -7.40
CA CYS A 193 3.81 -13.98 -7.64
C CYS A 193 4.13 -12.60 -8.20
N CYS A 194 3.16 -11.99 -8.91
CA CYS A 194 3.53 -11.19 -10.04
C CYS A 194 2.98 -9.77 -9.95
N ILE A 195 3.72 -8.87 -10.57
CA ILE A 195 3.28 -7.51 -10.85
C ILE A 195 3.47 -7.32 -12.35
N SER A 196 2.41 -7.00 -13.06
CA SER A 196 2.47 -6.73 -14.49
C SER A 196 2.17 -5.26 -14.78
N GLY A 197 2.49 -4.82 -15.99
CA GLY A 197 2.11 -3.53 -16.48
C GLY A 197 2.13 -3.47 -18.01
N VAL A 198 1.47 -2.45 -18.53
CA VAL A 198 1.39 -2.14 -19.97
C VAL A 198 1.93 -0.76 -20.23
N LEU A 199 2.72 -0.61 -21.26
CA LEU A 199 3.12 0.67 -21.83
C LEU A 199 2.18 1.01 -22.99
N ARG A 200 1.61 2.21 -22.95
CA ARG A 200 0.75 2.76 -24.01
C ARG A 200 1.51 3.74 -24.86
#